data_96b64c2c7ad1fcdfcacdd2bfe5f704e5
#
_entry.id   96b64c2c7ad1fcdfcacdd2bfe5f704e5
#
_cell.length_a   1.000
_cell.length_b   1.000
_cell.length_c   1.000
_cell.angle_alpha   90.00
_cell.angle_beta   90.00
_cell.angle_gamma   90.00
#
_symmetry.space_group_name_H-M   'P 1'
#
loop_
_entity.id
_entity.type
_entity.pdbx_description
1 polymer ?
#
loop_
_entity_poly.entity_id
_entity_poly.type
_entity_poly.pdbx_seq_one_letter_code
_entity_poly.pdbx_strand_id
1 'polypeptide(L)'
;LDKAVATGIVGAYGGAVYLSTILGAWIADRLLGSERVLFFSAIVIMAGNIALAVLPGFVGVGIGLALVALGSGGLKANATSVVGTLYTDDDPRRDGGFSLFYLGINLGAFFGALLTGLLQSLAGFHWGFGLAAVGMAIGLVQYSFGRRQLPAEARAVPNPLPRERRALWIGIAAAGVVAIAASVVLGIVRADNLALVVIVVTIVAAIAYFAVILSSRRIEATERSRVYAFIPLFVVSVGFWSLYQQQFTVLTIYSDERLNRDLFGWEMPVSWVQSINPVFIILLSGVFAALWTKLGRRQPSTPVKFAIGAIVMGVAFWLFLIWANGGQNATPLLGVIGILFVFTVAELFIWPIGRSSSPILGPSLFLTQ
;
A
#
# COMPACT_ATOMS: atom_id res chain seq x y z
N LEU A 1 7.84 15.31 18.83
CA LEU A 1 8.77 14.80 17.80
C LEU A 1 9.14 15.91 16.84
N ASP A 2 10.42 15.98 16.47
CA ASP A 2 10.84 16.76 15.32
C ASP A 2 10.10 16.26 14.05
N LYS A 3 9.67 17.18 13.19
CA LYS A 3 8.93 16.85 11.95
C LYS A 3 9.70 15.90 11.04
N ALA A 4 11.03 16.04 10.98
CA ALA A 4 11.89 15.14 10.22
C ALA A 4 11.84 13.70 10.74
N VAL A 5 11.86 13.50 12.05
CA VAL A 5 11.73 12.18 12.68
C VAL A 5 10.33 11.60 12.47
N ALA A 6 9.28 12.43 12.60
CA ALA A 6 7.91 11.99 12.37
C ALA A 6 7.68 11.51 10.92
N THR A 7 8.14 12.28 9.93
CA THR A 7 8.07 11.88 8.51
C THR A 7 8.92 10.65 8.21
N GLY A 8 10.08 10.52 8.86
CA GLY A 8 10.92 9.32 8.78
C GLY A 8 10.21 8.07 9.28
N ILE A 9 9.49 8.14 10.41
CA ILE A 9 8.69 7.04 10.96
C ILE A 9 7.55 6.66 10.00
N VAL A 10 6.83 7.64 9.43
CA VAL A 10 5.75 7.38 8.46
C VAL A 10 6.30 6.73 7.20
N GLY A 11 7.44 7.21 6.67
CA GLY A 11 8.11 6.61 5.52
C GLY A 11 8.57 5.18 5.79
N ALA A 12 9.18 4.94 6.96
CA ALA A 12 9.59 3.61 7.39
C ALA A 12 8.40 2.65 7.57
N TYR A 13 7.30 3.14 8.15
CA TYR A 13 6.05 2.38 8.26
C TYR A 13 5.54 1.97 6.88
N GLY A 14 5.48 2.90 5.91
CA GLY A 14 5.08 2.60 4.54
C GLY A 14 5.97 1.53 3.91
N GLY A 15 7.29 1.65 4.03
CA GLY A 15 8.26 0.64 3.57
C GLY A 15 8.06 -0.72 4.25
N ALA A 16 7.86 -0.73 5.57
CA ALA A 16 7.62 -1.95 6.34
C ALA A 16 6.32 -2.66 5.91
N VAL A 17 5.24 -1.94 5.60
CA VAL A 17 4.01 -2.51 5.03
C VAL A 17 4.29 -3.27 3.74
N TYR A 18 5.05 -2.68 2.82
CA TYR A 18 5.38 -3.33 1.54
C TYR A 18 6.33 -4.53 1.71
N LEU A 19 7.35 -4.43 2.57
CA LEU A 19 8.20 -5.58 2.91
C LEU A 19 7.39 -6.72 3.54
N SER A 20 6.41 -6.38 4.38
CA SER A 20 5.51 -7.35 5.00
C SER A 20 4.60 -8.05 3.99
N THR A 21 4.34 -7.47 2.79
CA THR A 21 3.57 -8.17 1.74
C THR A 21 4.30 -9.39 1.24
N ILE A 22 5.64 -9.33 1.12
CA ILE A 22 6.47 -10.47 0.71
C ILE A 22 6.34 -11.60 1.73
N LEU A 23 6.44 -11.26 3.02
CA LEU A 23 6.27 -12.22 4.10
C LEU A 23 4.84 -12.81 4.12
N GLY A 24 3.83 -11.96 3.97
CA GLY A 24 2.42 -12.38 3.93
C GLY A 24 2.11 -13.32 2.77
N ALA A 25 2.61 -13.03 1.57
CA ALA A 25 2.49 -13.90 0.40
C ALA A 25 3.20 -15.25 0.65
N TRP A 26 4.43 -15.21 1.18
CA TRP A 26 5.18 -16.44 1.47
C TRP A 26 4.48 -17.33 2.50
N ILE A 27 3.91 -16.75 3.57
CA ILE A 27 3.15 -17.50 4.58
C ILE A 27 1.90 -18.14 3.95
N ALA A 28 1.22 -17.43 3.05
CA ALA A 28 0.05 -17.96 2.35
C ALA A 28 0.42 -19.13 1.44
N ASP A 29 1.47 -18.99 0.65
CA ASP A 29 1.89 -19.99 -0.32
C ASP A 29 2.48 -21.25 0.32
N ARG A 30 3.09 -21.12 1.51
CA ARG A 30 3.87 -22.19 2.13
C ARG A 30 3.24 -22.82 3.36
N LEU A 31 2.39 -22.08 4.11
CA LEU A 31 1.97 -22.50 5.44
C LEU A 31 0.45 -22.55 5.64
N LEU A 32 -0.29 -21.49 5.29
CA LEU A 32 -1.65 -21.30 5.77
C LEU A 32 -2.74 -21.23 4.69
N GLY A 33 -2.37 -20.84 3.46
CA GLY A 33 -3.32 -20.46 2.40
C GLY A 33 -3.80 -19.00 2.53
N SER A 34 -4.21 -18.40 1.42
CA SER A 34 -4.49 -16.96 1.32
C SER A 34 -5.61 -16.50 2.26
N GLU A 35 -6.67 -17.30 2.40
CA GLU A 35 -7.81 -16.97 3.26
C GLU A 35 -7.42 -16.86 4.74
N ARG A 36 -6.66 -17.83 5.24
CA ARG A 36 -6.25 -17.82 6.66
C ARG A 36 -5.29 -16.68 6.96
N VAL A 37 -4.34 -16.43 6.05
CA VAL A 37 -3.41 -15.31 6.21
C VAL A 37 -4.18 -13.98 6.22
N LEU A 38 -5.13 -13.79 5.32
CA LEU A 38 -5.99 -12.60 5.29
C LEU A 38 -6.72 -12.42 6.63
N PHE A 39 -7.36 -13.48 7.14
CA PHE A 39 -8.13 -13.43 8.38
C PHE A 39 -7.26 -13.08 9.61
N PHE A 40 -6.14 -13.79 9.79
CA PHE A 40 -5.23 -13.50 10.90
C PHE A 40 -4.56 -12.14 10.77
N SER A 41 -4.24 -11.71 9.56
CA SER A 41 -3.71 -10.37 9.29
C SER A 41 -4.68 -9.26 9.70
N ALA A 42 -5.97 -9.43 9.42
CA ALA A 42 -7.00 -8.48 9.86
C ALA A 42 -7.10 -8.41 11.41
N ILE A 43 -6.94 -9.54 12.11
CA ILE A 43 -6.86 -9.57 13.60
C ILE A 43 -5.63 -8.81 14.08
N VAL A 44 -4.48 -8.99 13.43
CA VAL A 44 -3.23 -8.29 13.79
C VAL A 44 -3.36 -6.78 13.57
N ILE A 45 -3.99 -6.34 12.46
CA ILE A 45 -4.28 -4.91 12.21
C ILE A 45 -5.20 -4.37 13.31
N MET A 46 -6.26 -5.09 13.65
CA MET A 46 -7.17 -4.68 14.71
C MET A 46 -6.44 -4.53 16.06
N ALA A 47 -5.60 -5.49 16.43
CA ALA A 47 -4.79 -5.43 17.64
C ALA A 47 -3.82 -4.22 17.61
N GLY A 48 -3.24 -3.91 16.45
CA GLY A 48 -2.40 -2.73 16.27
C GLY A 48 -3.17 -1.42 16.46
N ASN A 49 -4.37 -1.30 15.91
CA ASN A 49 -5.22 -0.12 16.12
C ASN A 49 -5.69 -0.01 17.57
N ILE A 50 -5.98 -1.11 18.25
CA ILE A 50 -6.28 -1.12 19.70
C ILE A 50 -5.06 -0.63 20.48
N ALA A 51 -3.86 -1.10 20.15
CA ALA A 51 -2.62 -0.66 20.79
C ALA A 51 -2.42 0.86 20.63
N LEU A 52 -2.65 1.41 19.42
CA LEU A 52 -2.59 2.86 19.16
C LEU A 52 -3.67 3.64 19.92
N ALA A 53 -4.83 3.03 20.15
CA ALA A 53 -5.93 3.67 20.87
C ALA A 53 -5.75 3.67 22.40
N VAL A 54 -5.09 2.65 22.96
CA VAL A 54 -5.08 2.41 24.42
C VAL A 54 -3.71 2.65 25.06
N LEU A 55 -2.63 2.30 24.35
CA LEU A 55 -1.28 2.40 24.91
C LEU A 55 -0.72 3.83 24.76
N PRO A 56 -0.28 4.46 25.86
CA PRO A 56 0.26 5.81 25.80
C PRO A 56 1.70 5.84 25.29
N GLY A 57 2.10 7.01 24.77
CA GLY A 57 3.47 7.34 24.45
C GLY A 57 4.06 6.59 23.24
N PHE A 58 5.38 6.70 23.09
CA PHE A 58 6.10 6.12 21.92
C PHE A 58 6.07 4.60 21.84
N VAL A 59 5.97 3.92 23.00
CA VAL A 59 5.89 2.46 23.04
C VAL A 59 4.59 2.00 22.40
N GLY A 60 3.47 2.65 22.70
CA GLY A 60 2.18 2.36 22.10
C GLY A 60 2.19 2.59 20.59
N VAL A 61 2.76 3.71 20.15
CA VAL A 61 2.92 4.03 18.72
C VAL A 61 3.80 2.99 18.03
N GLY A 62 4.94 2.62 18.60
CA GLY A 62 5.85 1.64 18.03
C GLY A 62 5.21 0.26 17.88
N ILE A 63 4.60 -0.26 18.94
CA ILE A 63 3.90 -1.57 18.90
C ILE A 63 2.74 -1.52 17.92
N GLY A 64 1.91 -0.48 17.99
CA GLY A 64 0.74 -0.35 17.15
C GLY A 64 1.09 -0.28 15.67
N LEU A 65 2.03 0.59 15.27
CA LEU A 65 2.49 0.69 13.88
C LEU A 65 3.16 -0.59 13.38
N ALA A 66 3.95 -1.28 14.21
CA ALA A 66 4.54 -2.56 13.84
C ALA A 66 3.48 -3.62 13.56
N LEU A 67 2.47 -3.76 14.43
CA LEU A 67 1.36 -4.69 14.23
C LEU A 67 0.54 -4.34 12.99
N VAL A 68 0.19 -3.05 12.80
CA VAL A 68 -0.55 -2.61 11.62
C VAL A 68 0.26 -2.87 10.34
N ALA A 69 1.57 -2.61 10.33
CA ALA A 69 2.43 -2.86 9.17
C ALA A 69 2.48 -4.36 8.82
N LEU A 70 2.72 -5.21 9.80
CA LEU A 70 2.76 -6.67 9.59
C LEU A 70 1.41 -7.22 9.09
N GLY A 71 0.32 -6.83 9.74
CA GLY A 71 -1.01 -7.26 9.35
C GLY A 71 -1.43 -6.72 7.99
N SER A 72 -1.14 -5.45 7.69
CA SER A 72 -1.46 -4.83 6.40
C SER A 72 -0.75 -5.52 5.24
N GLY A 73 0.51 -5.93 5.43
CA GLY A 73 1.26 -6.70 4.44
C GLY A 73 0.57 -8.01 4.08
N GLY A 74 0.21 -8.81 5.09
CA GLY A 74 -0.47 -10.09 4.87
C GLY A 74 -1.87 -9.93 4.29
N LEU A 75 -2.64 -8.94 4.75
CA LEU A 75 -3.98 -8.66 4.21
C LEU A 75 -3.89 -8.20 2.75
N LYS A 76 -3.01 -7.25 2.45
CA LYS A 76 -2.87 -6.66 1.11
C LYS A 76 -2.40 -7.68 0.07
N ALA A 77 -1.46 -8.56 0.43
CA ALA A 77 -0.96 -9.61 -0.45
C ALA A 77 -2.04 -10.63 -0.83
N ASN A 78 -2.93 -10.97 0.11
CA ASN A 78 -3.86 -12.08 -0.04
C ASN A 78 -5.29 -11.69 -0.40
N ALA A 79 -5.71 -10.43 -0.18
CA ALA A 79 -7.08 -10.00 -0.45
C ALA A 79 -7.48 -10.18 -1.92
N THR A 80 -6.61 -9.77 -2.84
CA THR A 80 -6.82 -9.93 -4.28
C THR A 80 -6.88 -11.40 -4.70
N SER A 81 -6.03 -12.25 -4.10
CA SER A 81 -6.04 -13.70 -4.36
C SER A 81 -7.35 -14.34 -3.91
N VAL A 82 -7.85 -14.00 -2.72
CA VAL A 82 -9.13 -14.52 -2.21
C VAL A 82 -10.29 -14.09 -3.10
N VAL A 83 -10.33 -12.82 -3.55
CA VAL A 83 -11.35 -12.36 -4.51
C VAL A 83 -11.25 -13.13 -5.82
N GLY A 84 -10.03 -13.40 -6.30
CA GLY A 84 -9.80 -14.20 -7.52
C GLY A 84 -10.38 -15.61 -7.45
N THR A 85 -10.39 -16.25 -6.27
CA THR A 85 -10.95 -17.61 -6.10
C THR A 85 -12.48 -17.67 -6.18
N LEU A 86 -13.18 -16.53 -6.15
CA LEU A 86 -14.64 -16.48 -6.28
C LEU A 86 -15.12 -16.63 -7.72
N TYR A 87 -14.22 -16.51 -8.70
CA TYR A 87 -14.53 -16.52 -10.13
C TYR A 87 -13.61 -17.50 -10.85
N THR A 88 -14.15 -18.21 -11.82
CA THR A 88 -13.34 -18.95 -12.80
C THR A 88 -12.69 -17.98 -13.80
N ASP A 89 -11.65 -18.43 -14.50
CA ASP A 89 -10.93 -17.55 -15.45
C ASP A 89 -11.82 -17.02 -16.57
N ASP A 90 -12.83 -17.78 -16.98
CA ASP A 90 -13.78 -17.43 -18.04
C ASP A 90 -15.10 -16.82 -17.52
N ASP A 91 -15.22 -16.53 -16.21
CA ASP A 91 -16.45 -15.95 -15.65
C ASP A 91 -16.57 -14.46 -16.06
N PRO A 92 -17.62 -14.10 -16.83
CA PRO A 92 -17.82 -12.72 -17.29
C PRO A 92 -18.05 -11.72 -16.14
N ARG A 93 -18.37 -12.20 -14.93
CA ARG A 93 -18.57 -11.37 -13.73
C ARG A 93 -17.26 -11.05 -13.00
N ARG A 94 -16.14 -11.68 -13.36
CA ARG A 94 -14.83 -11.53 -12.69
C ARG A 94 -14.39 -10.07 -12.64
N ASP A 95 -14.43 -9.38 -13.80
CA ASP A 95 -14.02 -7.96 -13.86
C ASP A 95 -14.93 -7.05 -13.03
N GLY A 96 -16.23 -7.34 -12.99
CA GLY A 96 -17.19 -6.64 -12.14
C GLY A 96 -16.89 -6.85 -10.64
N GLY A 97 -16.55 -8.07 -10.25
CA GLY A 97 -16.16 -8.41 -8.88
C GLY A 97 -14.90 -7.68 -8.41
N PHE A 98 -13.86 -7.63 -9.25
CA PHE A 98 -12.65 -6.87 -8.96
C PHE A 98 -12.91 -5.36 -8.93
N SER A 99 -13.78 -4.84 -9.79
CA SER A 99 -14.19 -3.44 -9.79
C SER A 99 -14.90 -3.07 -8.49
N LEU A 100 -15.81 -3.92 -8.02
CA LEU A 100 -16.52 -3.73 -6.75
C LEU A 100 -15.56 -3.80 -5.56
N PHE A 101 -14.61 -4.72 -5.57
CA PHE A 101 -13.57 -4.82 -4.55
C PHE A 101 -12.71 -3.55 -4.50
N TYR A 102 -12.31 -3.02 -5.66
CA TYR A 102 -11.55 -1.78 -5.75
C TYR A 102 -12.36 -0.55 -5.29
N LEU A 103 -13.64 -0.49 -5.64
CA LEU A 103 -14.56 0.53 -5.12
C LEU A 103 -14.64 0.47 -3.59
N GLY A 104 -14.75 -0.73 -3.01
CA GLY A 104 -14.75 -0.92 -1.56
C GLY A 104 -13.49 -0.39 -0.87
N ILE A 105 -12.31 -0.62 -1.47
CA ILE A 105 -11.04 -0.08 -0.96
C ILE A 105 -11.07 1.46 -0.94
N ASN A 106 -11.51 2.09 -2.03
CA ASN A 106 -11.54 3.55 -2.14
C ASN A 106 -12.61 4.18 -1.23
N LEU A 107 -13.78 3.55 -1.08
CA LEU A 107 -14.78 3.97 -0.09
C LEU A 107 -14.22 3.87 1.34
N GLY A 108 -13.50 2.80 1.64
CA GLY A 108 -12.82 2.63 2.93
C GLY A 108 -11.77 3.72 3.18
N ALA A 109 -10.97 4.06 2.18
CA ALA A 109 -9.99 5.13 2.27
C ALA A 109 -10.65 6.50 2.46
N PHE A 110 -11.73 6.77 1.73
CA PHE A 110 -12.51 8.01 1.82
C PHE A 110 -13.13 8.19 3.21
N PHE A 111 -13.99 7.26 3.62
CA PHE A 111 -14.66 7.35 4.93
C PHE A 111 -13.69 7.20 6.09
N GLY A 112 -12.65 6.38 5.93
CA GLY A 112 -11.60 6.19 6.94
C GLY A 112 -10.93 7.52 7.26
N ALA A 113 -10.41 8.23 6.28
CA ALA A 113 -9.73 9.51 6.50
C ALA A 113 -10.68 10.60 7.03
N LEU A 114 -11.94 10.63 6.54
CA LEU A 114 -12.94 11.59 7.04
C LEU A 114 -13.30 11.37 8.51
N LEU A 115 -13.70 10.14 8.84
CA LEU A 115 -14.22 9.81 10.17
C LEU A 115 -13.10 9.80 11.22
N THR A 116 -11.93 9.24 10.91
CA THR A 116 -10.80 9.25 11.83
C THR A 116 -10.29 10.67 12.06
N GLY A 117 -10.22 11.50 11.00
CA GLY A 117 -9.81 12.90 11.10
C GLY A 117 -10.77 13.76 11.90
N LEU A 118 -12.09 13.59 11.68
CA LEU A 118 -13.10 14.27 12.46
C LEU A 118 -13.01 13.88 13.93
N LEU A 119 -12.92 12.58 14.22
CA LEU A 119 -12.86 12.12 15.60
C LEU A 119 -11.54 12.53 16.28
N GLN A 120 -10.44 12.56 15.53
CA GLN A 120 -9.17 13.11 15.99
C GLN A 120 -9.28 14.58 16.38
N SER A 121 -9.95 15.41 15.59
CA SER A 121 -10.11 16.84 15.87
C SER A 121 -11.05 17.13 17.06
N LEU A 122 -12.06 16.28 17.27
CA LEU A 122 -13.05 16.44 18.33
C LEU A 122 -12.63 15.83 19.67
N ALA A 123 -11.95 14.67 19.64
CA ALA A 123 -11.70 13.85 20.81
C ALA A 123 -10.21 13.41 20.97
N GLY A 124 -9.38 13.68 19.95
CA GLY A 124 -7.95 13.36 19.95
C GLY A 124 -7.58 12.07 19.21
N PHE A 125 -6.28 11.85 19.03
CA PHE A 125 -5.70 10.77 18.21
C PHE A 125 -6.14 9.36 18.64
N HIS A 126 -6.19 9.09 19.93
CA HIS A 126 -6.58 7.78 20.48
C HIS A 126 -7.99 7.34 19.99
N TRP A 127 -8.92 8.29 19.92
CA TRP A 127 -10.27 8.01 19.44
C TRP A 127 -10.33 7.74 17.94
N GLY A 128 -9.49 8.42 17.15
CA GLY A 128 -9.36 8.15 15.72
C GLY A 128 -8.90 6.69 15.45
N PHE A 129 -7.88 6.23 16.16
CA PHE A 129 -7.41 4.84 16.08
C PHE A 129 -8.43 3.85 16.66
N GLY A 130 -9.14 4.21 17.74
CA GLY A 130 -10.22 3.42 18.30
C GLY A 130 -11.34 3.16 17.29
N LEU A 131 -11.71 4.18 16.52
CA LEU A 131 -12.69 4.04 15.43
C LEU A 131 -12.22 3.04 14.36
N ALA A 132 -10.94 3.10 13.97
CA ALA A 132 -10.36 2.15 13.02
C ALA A 132 -10.39 0.72 13.57
N ALA A 133 -10.12 0.53 14.88
CA ALA A 133 -10.24 -0.77 15.54
C ALA A 133 -11.67 -1.31 15.52
N VAL A 134 -12.66 -0.46 15.80
CA VAL A 134 -14.10 -0.82 15.75
C VAL A 134 -14.51 -1.20 14.31
N GLY A 135 -14.12 -0.38 13.32
CA GLY A 135 -14.38 -0.68 11.91
C GLY A 135 -13.78 -2.03 11.48
N MET A 136 -12.56 -2.33 11.91
CA MET A 136 -11.91 -3.62 11.65
C MET A 136 -12.63 -4.76 12.35
N ALA A 137 -13.10 -4.57 13.59
CA ALA A 137 -13.88 -5.57 14.34
C ALA A 137 -15.20 -5.90 13.62
N ILE A 138 -15.93 -4.88 13.14
CA ILE A 138 -17.15 -5.07 12.35
C ILE A 138 -16.87 -5.85 11.08
N GLY A 139 -15.82 -5.48 10.34
CA GLY A 139 -15.38 -6.19 9.13
C GLY A 139 -15.00 -7.64 9.40
N LEU A 140 -14.28 -7.92 10.50
CA LEU A 140 -13.91 -9.27 10.92
C LEU A 140 -15.12 -10.13 11.29
N VAL A 141 -16.09 -9.55 11.99
CA VAL A 141 -17.35 -10.23 12.34
C VAL A 141 -18.11 -10.60 11.07
N GLN A 142 -18.33 -9.64 10.16
CA GLN A 142 -18.98 -9.87 8.88
C GLN A 142 -18.23 -10.94 8.05
N TYR A 143 -16.91 -10.82 7.95
CA TYR A 143 -16.09 -11.79 7.24
C TYR A 143 -16.17 -13.19 7.84
N SER A 144 -16.21 -13.30 9.18
CA SER A 144 -16.30 -14.57 9.89
C SER A 144 -17.57 -15.35 9.55
N PHE A 145 -18.68 -14.68 9.28
CA PHE A 145 -19.92 -15.32 8.81
C PHE A 145 -19.81 -15.76 7.34
N GLY A 146 -19.22 -14.92 6.48
CA GLY A 146 -19.09 -15.19 5.06
C GLY A 146 -17.99 -16.20 4.69
N ARG A 147 -16.90 -16.28 5.48
CA ARG A 147 -15.73 -17.08 5.15
C ARG A 147 -16.00 -18.59 4.99
N ARG A 148 -17.06 -19.10 5.60
CA ARG A 148 -17.43 -20.52 5.48
C ARG A 148 -17.94 -20.88 4.09
N GLN A 149 -18.42 -19.89 3.33
CA GLN A 149 -18.94 -20.04 1.97
C GLN A 149 -17.86 -19.91 0.90
N LEU A 150 -16.62 -19.53 1.29
CA LEU A 150 -15.51 -19.40 0.35
C LEU A 150 -15.11 -20.77 -0.22
N PRO A 151 -14.73 -20.84 -1.50
CA PRO A 151 -14.24 -22.05 -2.13
C PRO A 151 -13.05 -22.66 -1.39
N ALA A 152 -12.86 -23.97 -1.53
CA ALA A 152 -11.75 -24.69 -0.89
C ALA A 152 -10.39 -24.17 -1.36
N GLU A 153 -10.32 -23.71 -2.60
CA GLU A 153 -9.14 -23.12 -3.25
C GLU A 153 -8.60 -21.90 -2.48
N ALA A 154 -9.48 -21.08 -1.90
CA ALA A 154 -9.08 -19.93 -1.07
C ALA A 154 -8.26 -20.34 0.17
N ARG A 155 -8.43 -21.57 0.65
CA ARG A 155 -7.74 -22.15 1.82
C ARG A 155 -6.61 -23.09 1.44
N ALA A 156 -6.50 -23.43 0.17
CA ALA A 156 -5.44 -24.29 -0.31
C ALA A 156 -4.07 -23.63 -0.10
N VAL A 157 -3.08 -24.44 0.22
CA VAL A 157 -1.68 -24.01 0.29
C VAL A 157 -1.02 -24.41 -1.03
N PRO A 158 -0.67 -23.48 -1.93
CA PRO A 158 -0.19 -23.80 -3.27
C PRO A 158 1.08 -24.67 -3.27
N ASN A 159 2.05 -24.31 -2.42
CA ASN A 159 3.35 -24.98 -2.32
C ASN A 159 3.66 -25.31 -0.86
N PRO A 160 3.04 -26.34 -0.27
CA PRO A 160 3.17 -26.60 1.17
C PRO A 160 4.60 -26.91 1.56
N LEU A 161 5.06 -26.28 2.63
CA LEU A 161 6.39 -26.49 3.17
C LEU A 161 6.54 -27.91 3.73
N PRO A 162 7.54 -28.71 3.28
CA PRO A 162 7.79 -30.03 3.83
C PRO A 162 7.94 -29.99 5.36
N ARG A 163 7.36 -30.96 6.05
CA ARG A 163 7.36 -31.01 7.53
C ARG A 163 8.77 -30.93 8.11
N GLU A 164 9.73 -31.56 7.46
CA GLU A 164 11.15 -31.58 7.84
C GLU A 164 11.80 -30.20 7.85
N ARG A 165 11.35 -29.29 6.98
CA ARG A 165 11.90 -27.94 6.87
C ARG A 165 11.16 -26.90 7.73
N ARG A 166 10.02 -27.24 8.32
CA ARG A 166 9.23 -26.30 9.13
C ARG A 166 9.99 -25.77 10.34
N ALA A 167 10.70 -26.66 11.07
CA ALA A 167 11.53 -26.27 12.21
C ALA A 167 12.63 -25.27 11.82
N LEU A 168 13.28 -25.51 10.67
CA LEU A 168 14.30 -24.59 10.14
C LEU A 168 13.73 -23.21 9.87
N TRP A 169 12.60 -23.13 9.17
CA TRP A 169 11.99 -21.84 8.82
C TRP A 169 11.42 -21.11 10.04
N ILE A 170 10.85 -21.83 11.00
CA ILE A 170 10.44 -21.25 12.29
C ILE A 170 11.66 -20.70 13.03
N GLY A 171 12.78 -21.45 13.03
CA GLY A 171 14.05 -21.00 13.61
C GLY A 171 14.58 -19.73 12.93
N ILE A 172 14.56 -19.66 11.60
CA ILE A 172 14.97 -18.48 10.84
C ILE A 172 14.07 -17.28 11.18
N ALA A 173 12.75 -17.48 11.23
CA ALA A 173 11.80 -16.42 11.58
C ALA A 173 12.04 -15.92 13.03
N ALA A 174 12.20 -16.83 13.98
CA ALA A 174 12.50 -16.50 15.37
C ALA A 174 13.84 -15.75 15.49
N ALA A 175 14.89 -16.23 14.80
CA ALA A 175 16.20 -15.55 14.77
C ALA A 175 16.08 -14.15 14.17
N GLY A 176 15.28 -13.96 13.12
CA GLY A 176 14.99 -12.65 12.52
C GLY A 176 14.32 -11.70 13.52
N VAL A 177 13.29 -12.17 14.23
CA VAL A 177 12.61 -11.37 15.28
C VAL A 177 13.58 -11.00 16.40
N VAL A 178 14.39 -11.95 16.87
CA VAL A 178 15.40 -11.69 17.89
C VAL A 178 16.45 -10.69 17.40
N ALA A 179 16.91 -10.81 16.16
CA ALA A 179 17.88 -9.89 15.57
C ALA A 179 17.31 -8.45 15.47
N ILE A 180 16.05 -8.30 15.06
CA ILE A 180 15.38 -7.00 15.03
C ILE A 180 15.25 -6.43 16.45
N ALA A 181 14.75 -7.22 17.41
CA ALA A 181 14.63 -6.80 18.79
C ALA A 181 15.98 -6.40 19.40
N ALA A 182 17.01 -7.21 19.17
CA ALA A 182 18.37 -6.92 19.62
C ALA A 182 18.93 -5.63 19.00
N SER A 183 18.70 -5.39 17.70
CA SER A 183 19.15 -4.17 17.00
C SER A 183 18.51 -2.91 17.57
N VAL A 184 17.25 -3.00 18.00
CA VAL A 184 16.54 -1.89 18.67
C VAL A 184 17.08 -1.68 20.08
N VAL A 185 17.25 -2.76 20.87
CA VAL A 185 17.78 -2.67 22.24
C VAL A 185 19.22 -2.17 22.27
N LEU A 186 20.05 -2.59 21.30
CA LEU A 186 21.44 -2.14 21.16
C LEU A 186 21.56 -0.73 20.57
N GLY A 187 20.45 -0.08 20.21
CA GLY A 187 20.46 1.26 19.64
C GLY A 187 21.03 1.35 18.21
N ILE A 188 21.12 0.23 17.50
CA ILE A 188 21.50 0.20 16.09
C ILE A 188 20.36 0.76 15.22
N VAL A 189 19.14 0.35 15.52
CA VAL A 189 17.91 0.87 14.92
C VAL A 189 17.23 1.79 15.92
N ARG A 190 17.10 3.06 15.54
CA ARG A 190 16.48 4.13 16.32
C ARG A 190 15.47 4.90 15.47
N ALA A 191 14.61 5.69 16.11
CA ALA A 191 13.60 6.48 15.41
C ALA A 191 14.20 7.45 14.38
N ASP A 192 15.38 7.98 14.65
CA ASP A 192 16.09 8.94 13.77
C ASP A 192 16.71 8.29 12.53
N ASN A 193 17.10 6.99 12.57
CA ASN A 193 17.69 6.30 11.45
C ASN A 193 16.79 5.23 10.82
N LEU A 194 15.59 5.04 11.36
CA LEU A 194 14.65 3.98 10.93
C LEU A 194 14.33 4.05 9.43
N ALA A 195 14.09 5.26 8.90
CA ALA A 195 13.83 5.44 7.48
C ALA A 195 15.01 4.97 6.60
N LEU A 196 16.24 5.34 6.99
CA LEU A 196 17.45 4.93 6.27
C LEU A 196 17.61 3.41 6.30
N VAL A 197 17.40 2.78 7.45
CA VAL A 197 17.47 1.30 7.60
C VAL A 197 16.48 0.62 6.67
N VAL A 198 15.22 1.06 6.66
CA VAL A 198 14.18 0.49 5.79
C VAL A 198 14.52 0.69 4.32
N ILE A 199 15.01 1.87 3.92
CA ILE A 199 15.45 2.15 2.53
C ILE A 199 16.57 1.19 2.13
N VAL A 200 17.61 1.07 2.94
CA VAL A 200 18.75 0.18 2.65
C VAL A 200 18.30 -1.28 2.54
N VAL A 201 17.49 -1.77 3.48
CA VAL A 201 16.96 -3.13 3.44
C VAL A 201 16.12 -3.36 2.17
N THR A 202 15.28 -2.41 1.79
CA THR A 202 14.45 -2.50 0.59
C THR A 202 15.29 -2.53 -0.68
N ILE A 203 16.32 -1.67 -0.79
CA ILE A 203 17.23 -1.65 -1.96
C ILE A 203 17.99 -2.97 -2.05
N VAL A 204 18.55 -3.45 -0.94
CA VAL A 204 19.27 -4.72 -0.89
C VAL A 204 18.36 -5.89 -1.27
N ALA A 205 17.12 -5.91 -0.76
CA ALA A 205 16.14 -6.93 -1.10
C ALA A 205 15.80 -6.91 -2.60
N ALA A 206 15.59 -5.72 -3.19
CA ALA A 206 15.31 -5.57 -4.62
C ALA A 206 16.49 -6.03 -5.49
N ILE A 207 17.71 -5.62 -5.14
CA ILE A 207 18.93 -6.06 -5.86
C ILE A 207 19.09 -7.58 -5.75
N ALA A 208 18.94 -8.14 -4.56
CA ALA A 208 19.03 -9.58 -4.34
C ALA A 208 17.96 -10.34 -5.15
N TYR A 209 16.73 -9.84 -5.19
CA TYR A 209 15.65 -10.42 -5.97
C TYR A 209 15.99 -10.48 -7.46
N PHE A 210 16.40 -9.36 -8.07
CA PHE A 210 16.83 -9.35 -9.47
C PHE A 210 18.08 -10.21 -9.72
N ALA A 211 19.04 -10.21 -8.81
CA ALA A 211 20.23 -11.04 -8.92
C ALA A 211 19.89 -12.54 -8.91
N VAL A 212 19.01 -12.99 -8.01
CA VAL A 212 18.53 -14.38 -7.95
C VAL A 212 17.82 -14.77 -9.24
N ILE A 213 16.91 -13.93 -9.74
CA ILE A 213 16.20 -14.19 -10.99
C ILE A 213 17.18 -14.29 -12.14
N LEU A 214 18.03 -13.29 -12.36
CA LEU A 214 18.95 -13.22 -13.50
C LEU A 214 20.05 -14.29 -13.45
N SER A 215 20.45 -14.76 -12.26
CA SER A 215 21.44 -15.82 -12.07
C SER A 215 20.85 -17.22 -12.19
N SER A 216 19.53 -17.36 -12.20
CA SER A 216 18.87 -18.67 -12.27
C SER A 216 19.14 -19.34 -13.61
N ARG A 217 19.66 -20.57 -13.56
CA ARG A 217 19.86 -21.42 -14.76
C ARG A 217 18.58 -22.02 -15.32
N ARG A 218 17.44 -21.86 -14.60
CA ARG A 218 16.14 -22.39 -14.98
C ARG A 218 15.35 -21.41 -15.84
N ILE A 219 15.86 -20.20 -16.03
CA ILE A 219 15.19 -19.13 -16.80
C ILE A 219 15.71 -19.18 -18.23
N GLU A 220 14.77 -19.23 -19.18
CA GLU A 220 15.07 -19.18 -20.61
C GLU A 220 15.60 -17.81 -21.05
N ALA A 221 16.34 -17.78 -22.17
CA ALA A 221 16.92 -16.54 -22.71
C ALA A 221 15.84 -15.48 -23.00
N THR A 222 14.65 -15.89 -23.46
CA THR A 222 13.50 -15.04 -23.73
C THR A 222 12.96 -14.41 -22.44
N GLU A 223 12.85 -15.19 -21.37
CA GLU A 223 12.38 -14.69 -20.07
C GLU A 223 13.39 -13.72 -19.46
N ARG A 224 14.68 -14.02 -19.59
CA ARG A 224 15.76 -13.12 -19.12
C ARG A 224 15.73 -11.78 -19.85
N SER A 225 15.50 -11.78 -21.17
CA SER A 225 15.32 -10.54 -21.93
C SER A 225 14.14 -9.72 -21.45
N ARG A 226 13.01 -10.37 -21.10
CA ARG A 226 11.83 -9.70 -20.52
C ARG A 226 12.15 -9.06 -19.16
N VAL A 227 12.93 -9.75 -18.31
CA VAL A 227 13.35 -9.16 -17.01
C VAL A 227 14.22 -7.94 -17.23
N TYR A 228 15.16 -7.95 -18.18
CA TYR A 228 15.94 -6.75 -18.52
C TYR A 228 15.05 -5.60 -19.03
N ALA A 229 14.05 -5.88 -19.85
CA ALA A 229 13.10 -4.88 -20.32
C ALA A 229 12.21 -4.34 -19.17
N PHE A 230 11.98 -5.12 -18.11
CA PHE A 230 11.20 -4.71 -16.94
C PHE A 230 11.98 -3.76 -16.01
N ILE A 231 13.31 -3.87 -15.92
CA ILE A 231 14.12 -3.04 -15.00
C ILE A 231 13.89 -1.54 -15.20
N PRO A 232 13.92 -0.96 -16.41
CA PRO A 232 13.62 0.47 -16.60
C PRO A 232 12.21 0.86 -16.15
N LEU A 233 11.21 0.02 -16.43
CA LEU A 233 9.84 0.25 -15.99
C LEU A 233 9.74 0.21 -14.46
N PHE A 234 10.46 -0.72 -13.83
CA PHE A 234 10.56 -0.80 -12.37
C PHE A 234 11.15 0.47 -11.77
N VAL A 235 12.25 0.99 -12.35
CA VAL A 235 12.87 2.26 -11.87
C VAL A 235 11.90 3.44 -12.00
N VAL A 236 11.21 3.57 -13.13
CA VAL A 236 10.18 4.61 -13.32
C VAL A 236 9.04 4.44 -12.32
N SER A 237 8.61 3.20 -12.08
CA SER A 237 7.59 2.88 -11.09
C SER A 237 8.02 3.28 -9.67
N VAL A 238 9.27 2.99 -9.29
CA VAL A 238 9.83 3.41 -7.99
C VAL A 238 9.78 4.94 -7.86
N GLY A 239 10.21 5.68 -8.88
CA GLY A 239 10.15 7.14 -8.89
C GLY A 239 8.71 7.65 -8.73
N PHE A 240 7.79 7.12 -9.50
CA PHE A 240 6.36 7.47 -9.42
C PHE A 240 5.77 7.21 -8.03
N TRP A 241 5.95 6.00 -7.49
CA TRP A 241 5.38 5.65 -6.19
C TRP A 241 6.07 6.38 -5.03
N SER A 242 7.34 6.75 -5.18
CA SER A 242 8.03 7.60 -4.22
C SER A 242 7.40 8.99 -4.15
N LEU A 243 7.06 9.60 -5.29
CA LEU A 243 6.32 10.86 -5.34
C LEU A 243 4.89 10.68 -4.80
N TYR A 244 4.20 9.60 -5.20
CA TYR A 244 2.86 9.30 -4.72
C TYR A 244 2.79 9.23 -3.19
N GLN A 245 3.74 8.58 -2.54
CA GLN A 245 3.77 8.43 -1.09
C GLN A 245 4.01 9.75 -0.34
N GLN A 246 4.48 10.81 -1.03
CA GLN A 246 4.63 12.14 -0.41
C GLN A 246 3.28 12.74 0.04
N GLN A 247 2.15 12.23 -0.45
CA GLN A 247 0.84 12.66 0.06
C GLN A 247 0.67 12.38 1.56
N PHE A 248 1.28 11.32 2.10
CA PHE A 248 1.19 10.96 3.52
C PHE A 248 2.22 11.65 4.41
N THR A 249 3.19 12.33 3.82
CA THR A 249 4.30 13.01 4.52
C THR A 249 4.33 14.49 4.19
N VAL A 250 4.93 14.85 3.06
CA VAL A 250 5.14 16.24 2.65
C VAL A 250 3.83 16.99 2.46
N LEU A 251 2.86 16.40 1.76
CA LEU A 251 1.56 17.05 1.54
C LEU A 251 0.79 17.23 2.86
N THR A 252 0.93 16.30 3.80
CA THR A 252 0.30 16.42 5.12
C THR A 252 0.86 17.63 5.89
N ILE A 253 2.20 17.79 5.91
CA ILE A 253 2.85 18.95 6.54
C ILE A 253 2.50 20.24 5.80
N TYR A 254 2.54 20.21 4.46
CA TYR A 254 2.16 21.36 3.65
C TYR A 254 0.72 21.81 3.92
N SER A 255 -0.19 20.84 4.06
CA SER A 255 -1.60 21.13 4.36
C SER A 255 -1.80 21.67 5.78
N ASP A 256 -0.95 21.30 6.72
CA ASP A 256 -1.00 21.83 8.07
C ASP A 256 -0.46 23.26 8.16
N GLU A 257 0.59 23.59 7.40
CA GLU A 257 1.30 24.86 7.53
C GLU A 257 0.85 25.92 6.53
N ARG A 258 0.45 25.52 5.32
CA ARG A 258 0.25 26.46 4.20
C ARG A 258 -1.14 26.47 3.58
N LEU A 259 -1.92 25.40 3.78
CA LEU A 259 -3.24 25.28 3.22
C LEU A 259 -4.25 26.13 4.03
N ASN A 260 -5.01 26.96 3.36
CA ASN A 260 -6.19 27.58 3.96
C ASN A 260 -7.27 26.49 4.15
N ARG A 261 -7.44 26.05 5.41
CA ARG A 261 -8.37 24.99 5.81
C ARG A 261 -9.68 25.55 6.38
N ASP A 262 -9.88 26.87 6.32
CA ASP A 262 -11.13 27.47 6.80
C ASP A 262 -12.28 27.17 5.82
N LEU A 263 -13.26 26.46 6.32
CA LEU A 263 -14.53 26.17 5.65
C LEU A 263 -15.66 26.86 6.41
N PHE A 264 -15.98 28.09 6.00
CA PHE A 264 -17.08 28.86 6.60
C PHE A 264 -16.95 29.06 8.12
N GLY A 265 -15.74 29.33 8.62
CA GLY A 265 -15.46 29.53 10.03
C GLY A 265 -15.16 28.25 10.82
N TRP A 266 -15.08 27.10 10.16
CA TRP A 266 -14.65 25.84 10.75
C TRP A 266 -13.36 25.35 10.11
N GLU A 267 -12.39 24.97 10.94
CA GLU A 267 -11.11 24.48 10.45
C GLU A 267 -11.15 22.99 10.08
N MET A 268 -10.98 22.70 8.79
CA MET A 268 -10.99 21.34 8.25
C MET A 268 -9.79 20.52 8.77
N PRO A 269 -9.99 19.29 9.26
CA PRO A 269 -8.89 18.40 9.64
C PRO A 269 -7.91 18.15 8.48
N VAL A 270 -6.60 18.16 8.77
CA VAL A 270 -5.55 17.94 7.76
C VAL A 270 -5.74 16.61 7.01
N SER A 271 -6.16 15.56 7.72
CA SER A 271 -6.38 14.22 7.15
C SER A 271 -7.47 14.16 6.07
N TRP A 272 -8.39 15.15 6.03
CA TRP A 272 -9.43 15.22 5.00
C TRP A 272 -8.86 15.47 3.60
N VAL A 273 -7.70 16.11 3.50
CA VAL A 273 -6.99 16.29 2.23
C VAL A 273 -6.70 14.93 1.56
N GLN A 274 -6.41 13.90 2.35
CA GLN A 274 -6.16 12.55 1.85
C GLN A 274 -7.43 11.84 1.32
N SER A 275 -8.62 12.32 1.68
CA SER A 275 -9.89 11.81 1.14
C SER A 275 -10.17 12.27 -0.29
N ILE A 276 -9.49 13.31 -0.78
CA ILE A 276 -9.73 13.90 -2.09
C ILE A 276 -9.33 12.94 -3.22
N ASN A 277 -8.17 12.29 -3.09
CA ASN A 277 -7.69 11.33 -4.10
C ASN A 277 -8.65 10.13 -4.30
N PRO A 278 -9.13 9.42 -3.26
CA PRO A 278 -10.14 8.37 -3.43
C PRO A 278 -11.43 8.82 -4.12
N VAL A 279 -11.89 10.05 -3.87
CA VAL A 279 -13.07 10.61 -4.57
C VAL A 279 -12.79 10.70 -6.06
N PHE A 280 -11.66 11.29 -6.45
CA PHE A 280 -11.31 11.38 -7.86
C PHE A 280 -11.08 10.01 -8.51
N ILE A 281 -10.51 9.04 -7.79
CA ILE A 281 -10.38 7.67 -8.30
C ILE A 281 -11.77 7.09 -8.62
N ILE A 282 -12.73 7.21 -7.70
CA ILE A 282 -14.09 6.70 -7.90
C ILE A 282 -14.75 7.37 -9.11
N LEU A 283 -14.63 8.69 -9.24
CA LEU A 283 -15.25 9.44 -10.34
C LEU A 283 -14.57 9.19 -11.69
N LEU A 284 -13.23 9.12 -11.72
CA LEU A 284 -12.46 9.06 -12.96
C LEU A 284 -12.20 7.63 -13.44
N SER A 285 -12.28 6.61 -12.59
CA SER A 285 -12.01 5.22 -12.99
C SER A 285 -12.94 4.77 -14.11
N GLY A 286 -14.22 5.10 -14.04
CA GLY A 286 -15.19 4.82 -15.11
C GLY A 286 -14.88 5.57 -16.42
N VAL A 287 -14.45 6.83 -16.32
CA VAL A 287 -14.06 7.66 -17.47
C VAL A 287 -12.83 7.05 -18.17
N PHE A 288 -11.82 6.66 -17.39
CA PHE A 288 -10.61 6.03 -17.92
C PHE A 288 -10.91 4.64 -18.51
N ALA A 289 -11.77 3.84 -17.89
CA ALA A 289 -12.20 2.57 -18.44
C ALA A 289 -12.88 2.77 -19.82
N ALA A 290 -13.80 3.72 -19.91
CA ALA A 290 -14.46 4.07 -21.18
C ALA A 290 -13.47 4.60 -22.22
N LEU A 291 -12.49 5.43 -21.82
CA LEU A 291 -11.42 5.93 -22.68
C LEU A 291 -10.60 4.79 -23.29
N TRP A 292 -10.15 3.86 -22.45
CA TRP A 292 -9.35 2.72 -22.93
C TRP A 292 -10.16 1.79 -23.83
N THR A 293 -11.42 1.54 -23.48
CA THR A 293 -12.33 0.75 -24.35
C THR A 293 -12.52 1.42 -25.70
N LYS A 294 -12.76 2.73 -25.75
CA LYS A 294 -12.95 3.50 -26.99
C LYS A 294 -11.69 3.54 -27.85
N LEU A 295 -10.52 3.66 -27.27
CA LEU A 295 -9.24 3.66 -27.98
C LEU A 295 -8.88 2.27 -28.55
N GLY A 296 -9.30 1.18 -27.89
CA GLY A 296 -9.04 -0.18 -28.33
C GLY A 296 -7.57 -0.41 -28.73
N ARG A 297 -7.31 -0.75 -29.99
CA ARG A 297 -5.96 -0.96 -30.52
C ARG A 297 -5.12 0.30 -30.69
N ARG A 298 -5.73 1.49 -30.59
CA ARG A 298 -5.01 2.79 -30.66
C ARG A 298 -4.52 3.27 -29.31
N GLN A 299 -4.66 2.47 -28.26
CA GLN A 299 -4.14 2.82 -26.93
C GLN A 299 -2.61 2.99 -26.99
N PRO A 300 -2.06 3.96 -26.25
CA PRO A 300 -0.61 4.04 -26.06
C PRO A 300 -0.07 2.73 -25.48
N SER A 301 1.14 2.36 -25.87
CA SER A 301 1.79 1.17 -25.31
C SER A 301 2.02 1.32 -23.80
N THR A 302 2.18 0.20 -23.10
CA THR A 302 2.44 0.17 -21.66
C THR A 302 3.57 1.12 -21.23
N PRO A 303 4.77 1.10 -21.83
CA PRO A 303 5.84 2.03 -21.47
C PRO A 303 5.46 3.51 -21.67
N VAL A 304 4.70 3.81 -22.73
CA VAL A 304 4.25 5.20 -23.01
C VAL A 304 3.26 5.67 -21.95
N LYS A 305 2.33 4.82 -21.52
CA LYS A 305 1.40 5.15 -20.41
C LYS A 305 2.16 5.41 -19.11
N PHE A 306 3.19 4.58 -18.79
CA PHE A 306 4.06 4.81 -17.64
C PHE A 306 4.80 6.15 -17.72
N ALA A 307 5.35 6.47 -18.89
CA ALA A 307 6.03 7.76 -19.11
C ALA A 307 5.07 8.94 -18.92
N ILE A 308 3.86 8.86 -19.51
CA ILE A 308 2.83 9.91 -19.34
C ILE A 308 2.47 10.05 -17.85
N GLY A 309 2.18 8.95 -17.15
CA GLY A 309 1.84 8.98 -15.74
C GLY A 309 2.96 9.62 -14.89
N ALA A 310 4.22 9.25 -15.14
CA ALA A 310 5.36 9.83 -14.43
C ALA A 310 5.55 11.34 -14.70
N ILE A 311 5.38 11.77 -15.97
CA ILE A 311 5.46 13.20 -16.34
C ILE A 311 4.31 13.97 -15.67
N VAL A 312 3.08 13.47 -15.74
CA VAL A 312 1.89 14.12 -15.14
C VAL A 312 2.05 14.22 -13.62
N MET A 313 2.63 13.20 -12.97
CA MET A 313 2.96 13.25 -11.55
C MET A 313 3.98 14.35 -11.24
N GLY A 314 5.04 14.47 -12.04
CA GLY A 314 6.02 15.55 -11.92
C GLY A 314 5.37 16.94 -12.07
N VAL A 315 4.48 17.09 -13.06
CA VAL A 315 3.72 18.33 -13.26
C VAL A 315 2.85 18.64 -12.03
N ALA A 316 2.17 17.65 -11.44
CA ALA A 316 1.37 17.84 -10.23
C ALA A 316 2.20 18.44 -9.08
N PHE A 317 3.44 17.97 -8.88
CA PHE A 317 4.34 18.54 -7.88
C PHE A 317 4.83 19.95 -8.25
N TRP A 318 5.07 20.23 -9.52
CA TRP A 318 5.44 21.58 -9.97
C TRP A 318 4.32 22.61 -9.72
N LEU A 319 3.08 22.22 -9.79
CA LEU A 319 1.94 23.13 -9.51
C LEU A 319 1.98 23.68 -8.07
N PHE A 320 2.58 22.99 -7.10
CA PHE A 320 2.79 23.53 -5.76
C PHE A 320 3.68 24.78 -5.73
N LEU A 321 4.56 24.95 -6.73
CA LEU A 321 5.44 26.12 -6.84
C LEU A 321 4.68 27.43 -7.06
N ILE A 322 3.42 27.37 -7.55
CA ILE A 322 2.56 28.54 -7.71
C ILE A 322 2.40 29.28 -6.37
N TRP A 323 2.37 28.54 -5.27
CA TRP A 323 2.23 29.10 -3.91
C TRP A 323 3.51 29.00 -3.08
N ALA A 324 4.67 28.71 -3.68
CA ALA A 324 5.92 28.50 -2.95
C ALA A 324 6.33 29.72 -2.09
N ASN A 325 6.10 30.94 -2.59
CA ASN A 325 6.41 32.19 -1.91
C ASN A 325 5.29 32.68 -0.96
N GLY A 326 4.18 31.93 -0.83
CA GLY A 326 3.08 32.24 0.06
C GLY A 326 3.46 31.99 1.53
N GLY A 327 2.85 32.75 2.44
CA GLY A 327 2.94 32.54 3.89
C GLY A 327 2.05 31.39 4.39
N GLN A 328 1.76 31.42 5.68
CA GLN A 328 0.77 30.52 6.28
C GLN A 328 -0.61 30.77 5.66
N ASN A 329 -1.39 29.72 5.44
CA ASN A 329 -2.74 29.77 4.87
C ASN A 329 -2.83 30.45 3.48
N ALA A 330 -1.74 30.55 2.74
CA ALA A 330 -1.70 31.22 1.44
C ALA A 330 -2.24 30.33 0.30
N THR A 331 -2.25 29.02 0.46
CA THR A 331 -2.69 28.09 -0.56
C THR A 331 -4.20 27.87 -0.46
N PRO A 332 -4.98 28.19 -1.50
CA PRO A 332 -6.41 27.94 -1.48
C PRO A 332 -6.71 26.45 -1.57
N LEU A 333 -7.76 25.97 -0.87
CA LEU A 333 -8.16 24.57 -0.90
C LEU A 333 -8.47 24.07 -2.32
N LEU A 334 -9.10 24.88 -3.15
CA LEU A 334 -9.36 24.56 -4.56
C LEU A 334 -8.07 24.32 -5.36
N GLY A 335 -6.98 25.02 -5.02
CA GLY A 335 -5.67 24.80 -5.63
C GLY A 335 -5.14 23.39 -5.34
N VAL A 336 -5.19 22.96 -4.07
CA VAL A 336 -4.79 21.60 -3.69
C VAL A 336 -5.73 20.55 -4.28
N ILE A 337 -7.02 20.78 -4.34
CA ILE A 337 -7.98 19.91 -5.02
C ILE A 337 -7.60 19.73 -6.49
N GLY A 338 -7.28 20.83 -7.20
CA GLY A 338 -6.83 20.79 -8.59
C GLY A 338 -5.53 20.00 -8.78
N ILE A 339 -4.55 20.18 -7.88
CA ILE A 339 -3.30 19.41 -7.89
C ILE A 339 -3.57 17.92 -7.66
N LEU A 340 -4.40 17.56 -6.69
CA LEU A 340 -4.76 16.17 -6.42
C LEU A 340 -5.59 15.53 -7.54
N PHE A 341 -6.35 16.32 -8.29
CA PHE A 341 -6.98 15.86 -9.53
C PHE A 341 -5.92 15.43 -10.55
N VAL A 342 -4.90 16.28 -10.83
CA VAL A 342 -3.79 15.95 -11.74
C VAL A 342 -3.01 14.73 -11.23
N PHE A 343 -2.79 14.65 -9.93
CA PHE A 343 -2.16 13.52 -9.25
C PHE A 343 -2.93 12.21 -9.48
N THR A 344 -4.26 12.23 -9.35
CA THR A 344 -5.12 11.07 -9.59
C THR A 344 -5.12 10.66 -11.06
N VAL A 345 -5.11 11.63 -11.99
CA VAL A 345 -4.96 11.36 -13.43
C VAL A 345 -3.65 10.60 -13.68
N ALA A 346 -2.53 11.05 -13.08
CA ALA A 346 -1.24 10.36 -13.20
C ALA A 346 -1.31 8.91 -12.70
N GLU A 347 -1.97 8.68 -11.58
CA GLU A 347 -2.18 7.35 -11.00
C GLU A 347 -2.98 6.44 -11.93
N LEU A 348 -4.08 6.94 -12.52
CA LEU A 348 -4.94 6.18 -13.41
C LEU A 348 -4.28 5.80 -14.76
N PHE A 349 -3.18 6.46 -15.12
CA PHE A 349 -2.34 6.02 -16.24
C PHE A 349 -1.49 4.80 -15.88
N ILE A 350 -1.04 4.65 -14.65
CA ILE A 350 -0.08 3.62 -14.21
C ILE A 350 -0.79 2.39 -13.62
N TRP A 351 -1.84 2.61 -12.81
CA TRP A 351 -2.48 1.56 -12.03
C TRP A 351 -3.02 0.36 -12.82
N PRO A 352 -3.76 0.52 -13.95
CA PRO A 352 -4.30 -0.62 -14.70
C PRO A 352 -3.22 -1.50 -15.31
N ILE A 353 -2.04 -0.93 -15.56
CA ILE A 353 -0.97 -1.54 -16.34
C ILE A 353 -0.06 -2.38 -15.44
N GLY A 354 0.20 -1.94 -14.23
CA GLY A 354 1.02 -2.69 -13.28
C GLY A 354 0.46 -4.09 -12.99
N ARG A 355 -0.86 -4.25 -13.06
CA ARG A 355 -1.54 -5.54 -12.85
C ARG A 355 -1.54 -6.45 -14.09
N SER A 356 -1.62 -5.88 -15.30
CA SER A 356 -1.65 -6.65 -16.54
C SER A 356 -0.27 -7.02 -17.08
N SER A 357 0.77 -6.24 -16.73
CA SER A 357 2.13 -6.42 -17.28
C SER A 357 3.00 -7.34 -16.44
N SER A 358 2.75 -7.42 -15.12
CA SER A 358 3.54 -8.24 -14.21
C SER A 358 3.52 -9.73 -14.58
N PRO A 359 2.36 -10.36 -14.89
CA PRO A 359 2.32 -11.75 -15.36
C PRO A 359 2.96 -11.98 -16.73
N ILE A 360 2.96 -10.95 -17.60
CA ILE A 360 3.48 -11.06 -18.97
C ILE A 360 5.01 -10.93 -19.00
N LEU A 361 5.57 -10.12 -18.11
CA LEU A 361 7.00 -9.80 -18.06
C LEU A 361 7.79 -10.63 -17.04
N GLY A 362 7.12 -11.20 -16.04
CA GLY A 362 7.75 -12.07 -15.06
C GLY A 362 8.05 -13.46 -15.61
N PRO A 363 9.18 -14.10 -15.22
CA PRO A 363 9.43 -15.49 -15.54
C PRO A 363 8.36 -16.41 -14.93
N SER A 364 7.90 -17.40 -15.68
CA SER A 364 6.82 -18.32 -15.27
C SER A 364 7.07 -19.01 -13.92
N LEU A 365 8.34 -19.26 -13.58
CA LEU A 365 8.78 -19.86 -12.31
C LEU A 365 8.61 -18.94 -11.09
N PHE A 366 8.41 -17.62 -11.29
CA PHE A 366 8.32 -16.61 -10.23
C PHE A 366 7.00 -15.85 -10.24
N LEU A 367 6.04 -16.25 -11.10
CA LEU A 367 4.72 -15.59 -11.20
C LEU A 367 3.83 -15.76 -9.96
N THR A 368 4.18 -16.69 -9.08
CA THR A 368 3.50 -16.93 -7.79
C THR A 368 4.14 -16.19 -6.61
N GLN A 369 5.16 -15.39 -6.87
CA GLN A 369 5.84 -14.53 -5.89
C GLN A 369 5.61 -13.05 -6.23
#